data_d8a18742d3e1cf03ab6b496d4c47e5d0
#
_entry.id   d8a18742d3e1cf03ab6b496d4c47e5d0
#
_cell.length_a   1.000
_cell.length_b   1.000
_cell.length_c   1.000
_cell.angle_alpha   90.00
_cell.angle_beta   90.00
_cell.angle_gamma   90.00
#
_symmetry.space_group_name_H-M   'P 1'
#
loop_
_entity.id
_entity.type
_entity.pdbx_description
1 polymer ?
#
loop_
_entity_poly.entity_id
_entity_poly.type
_entity_poly.pdbx_seq_one_letter_code
_entity_poly.pdbx_strand_id
1 'polypeptide(L)'
;FKETAKFCNENIFSIKRNFLSLFGFPSYGVHCNVWSKHKDKFIIYFAKRAMKLSNFPGYADNTVAGGQPINLSILDNLKKEAYEEAGITDKYLKKIKRGNTVSYFHNNNNKFISAVIFNYHLKKVDELKLKNIDGEVDKFFFLTLEDTYKLLEKNQLKPNCVIPILDFILLNYYHFLSKGTIVEIKKILRLNE
;
A
#
# COMPACT_ATOMS: atom_id res chain seq x y z
N PHE A 1 -18.94 -2.25 -6.25
CA PHE A 1 -18.54 -2.75 -4.94
C PHE A 1 -18.95 -1.70 -3.93
N LYS A 2 -20.04 -1.93 -3.20
CA LYS A 2 -20.28 -1.22 -1.96
C LYS A 2 -19.11 -1.60 -1.06
N GLU A 3 -18.46 -0.63 -0.44
CA GLU A 3 -17.29 -0.77 0.45
C GLU A 3 -17.57 -1.57 1.72
N THR A 4 -18.73 -2.06 1.86
CA THR A 4 -19.14 -3.09 2.78
C THR A 4 -19.03 -4.44 2.10
N ALA A 5 -17.83 -4.87 1.70
CA ALA A 5 -17.58 -6.27 1.81
C ALA A 5 -17.61 -6.57 3.30
N LYS A 6 -18.80 -6.78 3.82
CA LYS A 6 -18.97 -7.49 5.07
C LYS A 6 -18.44 -8.87 4.77
N PHE A 7 -17.21 -9.13 5.18
CA PHE A 7 -16.58 -10.45 5.03
C PHE A 7 -17.37 -11.52 5.77
N CYS A 8 -18.14 -11.11 6.78
CA CYS A 8 -19.21 -11.84 7.44
C CYS A 8 -20.20 -10.84 7.98
N ASN A 9 -21.49 -11.15 7.99
CA ASN A 9 -22.51 -10.38 8.67
C ASN A 9 -22.37 -10.49 10.21
N GLU A 10 -21.63 -11.50 10.68
CA GLU A 10 -21.41 -11.79 12.09
C GLU A 10 -19.94 -12.10 12.34
N ASN A 11 -19.40 -11.54 13.42
CA ASN A 11 -18.07 -11.87 13.89
C ASN A 11 -18.14 -13.21 14.61
N ILE A 12 -17.57 -14.26 14.05
CA ILE A 12 -17.54 -15.59 14.65
C ILE A 12 -16.48 -15.64 15.76
N PHE A 13 -15.30 -15.06 15.50
CA PHE A 13 -14.22 -14.93 16.48
C PHE A 13 -13.26 -13.80 16.07
N SER A 14 -12.42 -13.38 16.99
CA SER A 14 -11.31 -12.46 16.74
C SER A 14 -9.99 -13.13 17.06
N ILE A 15 -8.95 -12.82 16.28
CA ILE A 15 -7.62 -13.37 16.46
C ILE A 15 -6.57 -12.25 16.45
N LYS A 16 -5.57 -12.36 17.31
CA LYS A 16 -4.44 -11.42 17.29
C LYS A 16 -3.65 -11.57 16.00
N ARG A 17 -3.27 -10.45 15.39
CA ARG A 17 -2.62 -10.38 14.08
C ARG A 17 -1.38 -11.27 13.94
N ASN A 18 -0.58 -11.41 14.99
CA ASN A 18 0.62 -12.25 15.00
C ASN A 18 0.35 -13.75 14.91
N PHE A 19 -0.88 -14.20 15.13
CA PHE A 19 -1.29 -15.59 14.99
C PHE A 19 -1.92 -15.92 13.63
N LEU A 20 -2.21 -14.92 12.78
CA LEU A 20 -2.87 -15.15 11.49
C LEU A 20 -2.09 -16.15 10.61
N SER A 21 -0.77 -15.99 10.52
CA SER A 21 0.08 -16.87 9.72
C SER A 21 0.15 -18.30 10.23
N LEU A 22 -0.04 -18.51 11.54
CA LEU A 22 -0.03 -19.85 12.15
C LEU A 22 -1.23 -20.67 11.70
N PHE A 23 -2.37 -20.02 11.55
CA PHE A 23 -3.63 -20.66 11.14
C PHE A 23 -3.95 -20.51 9.65
N GLY A 24 -3.06 -19.89 8.87
CA GLY A 24 -3.28 -19.64 7.45
C GLY A 24 -4.35 -18.58 7.14
N PHE A 25 -4.78 -17.79 8.12
CA PHE A 25 -5.75 -16.74 7.91
C PHE A 25 -5.13 -15.55 7.18
N PRO A 26 -5.87 -14.92 6.24
CA PRO A 26 -5.40 -13.73 5.56
C PRO A 26 -5.34 -12.52 6.51
N SER A 27 -4.26 -11.76 6.41
CA SER A 27 -4.18 -10.41 6.96
C SER A 27 -4.73 -9.42 5.95
N TYR A 28 -5.33 -8.34 6.43
CA TYR A 28 -5.84 -7.26 5.60
C TYR A 28 -5.07 -5.97 5.87
N GLY A 29 -4.88 -5.16 4.84
CA GLY A 29 -4.20 -3.88 4.97
C GLY A 29 -4.65 -2.86 3.94
N VAL A 30 -4.52 -1.59 4.28
CA VAL A 30 -4.72 -0.46 3.38
C VAL A 30 -3.38 0.12 3.00
N HIS A 31 -3.17 0.38 1.71
CA HIS A 31 -1.97 1.04 1.22
C HIS A 31 -2.35 2.23 0.36
N CYS A 32 -1.62 3.33 0.50
CA CYS A 32 -1.81 4.51 -0.33
C CYS A 32 -0.49 5.00 -0.90
N ASN A 33 -0.41 5.08 -2.22
CA ASN A 33 0.64 5.81 -2.90
C ASN A 33 0.23 7.27 -3.03
N VAL A 34 1.03 8.18 -2.47
CA VAL A 34 0.97 9.59 -2.82
C VAL A 34 1.89 9.83 -4.01
N TRP A 35 1.40 10.52 -5.02
CA TRP A 35 2.12 10.73 -6.26
C TRP A 35 1.94 12.14 -6.81
N SER A 36 2.86 12.59 -7.62
CA SER A 36 2.76 13.82 -8.42
C SER A 36 3.27 13.57 -9.84
N LYS A 37 3.02 14.53 -10.71
CA LYS A 37 3.59 14.54 -12.06
C LYS A 37 4.39 15.84 -12.22
N HIS A 38 5.65 15.70 -12.56
CA HIS A 38 6.51 16.82 -12.91
C HIS A 38 6.97 16.67 -14.35
N LYS A 39 6.56 17.63 -15.21
CA LYS A 39 6.66 17.47 -16.66
C LYS A 39 5.99 16.15 -17.08
N ASP A 40 6.73 15.25 -17.71
CA ASP A 40 6.22 13.94 -18.15
C ASP A 40 6.60 12.78 -17.23
N LYS A 41 7.29 13.04 -16.11
CA LYS A 41 7.69 12.02 -15.16
C LYS A 41 6.71 11.91 -13.99
N PHE A 42 6.33 10.68 -13.69
CA PHE A 42 5.60 10.37 -12.45
C PHE A 42 6.59 10.22 -11.29
N ILE A 43 6.22 10.81 -10.19
CA ILE A 43 6.97 10.81 -8.93
C ILE A 43 6.11 10.16 -7.87
N ILE A 44 6.65 9.16 -7.19
CA ILE A 44 5.99 8.49 -6.05
C ILE A 44 6.70 8.92 -4.78
N TYR A 45 5.91 9.20 -3.75
CA TYR A 45 6.39 9.54 -2.41
C TYR A 45 6.41 8.28 -1.55
N PHE A 46 7.54 8.04 -0.91
CA PHE A 46 7.80 6.89 -0.05
C PHE A 46 8.00 7.34 1.39
N ALA A 47 7.62 6.47 2.31
CA ALA A 47 7.97 6.58 3.72
C ALA A 47 9.22 5.73 3.99
N LYS A 48 10.22 6.28 4.69
CA LYS A 48 11.29 5.49 5.27
C LYS A 48 10.86 5.04 6.66
N ARG A 49 10.76 3.74 6.86
CA ARG A 49 10.34 3.14 8.12
C ARG A 49 11.34 3.46 9.23
N ALA A 50 10.83 3.80 10.40
CA ALA A 50 11.65 4.10 11.56
C ALA A 50 12.47 2.87 12.00
N MET A 51 13.69 3.11 12.48
CA MET A 51 14.60 2.03 12.91
C MET A 51 14.10 1.27 14.14
N LYS A 52 13.19 1.84 14.92
CA LYS A 52 12.59 1.21 16.11
C LYS A 52 11.56 0.13 15.78
N LEU A 53 11.11 0.04 14.53
CA LEU A 53 10.09 -0.94 14.13
C LEU A 53 10.67 -2.34 14.05
N SER A 54 9.91 -3.33 14.52
CA SER A 54 10.31 -4.75 14.54
C SER A 54 10.40 -5.38 13.15
N ASN A 55 9.61 -4.88 12.18
CA ASN A 55 9.54 -5.43 10.84
C ASN A 55 10.06 -4.42 9.81
N PHE A 56 11.05 -4.83 9.03
CA PHE A 56 11.64 -4.02 7.96
C PHE A 56 12.09 -2.62 8.44
N PRO A 57 12.91 -2.49 9.53
CA PRO A 57 13.43 -1.20 9.97
C PRO A 57 14.28 -0.56 8.86
N GLY A 58 14.09 0.73 8.62
CA GLY A 58 14.86 1.51 7.63
C GLY A 58 14.53 1.24 6.16
N TYR A 59 13.65 0.29 5.86
CA TYR A 59 13.18 0.05 4.49
C TYR A 59 12.27 1.18 4.00
N ALA A 60 12.18 1.32 2.68
CA ALA A 60 11.13 2.13 2.06
C ALA A 60 9.78 1.40 2.14
N ASP A 61 8.72 2.16 2.40
CA ASP A 61 7.33 1.71 2.41
C ASP A 61 6.49 2.62 1.51
N ASN A 62 5.27 2.21 1.15
CA ASN A 62 4.33 3.13 0.52
C ASN A 62 4.13 4.36 1.42
N THR A 63 3.62 5.46 0.89
CA THR A 63 3.43 6.69 1.67
C THR A 63 2.59 6.45 2.92
N VAL A 64 1.58 5.56 2.81
CA VAL A 64 0.76 5.07 3.91
C VAL A 64 0.60 3.56 3.75
N ALA A 65 0.77 2.80 4.83
CA ALA A 65 0.69 1.34 4.80
C ALA A 65 0.29 0.74 6.15
N GLY A 66 -0.99 0.69 6.45
CA GLY A 66 -1.53 0.22 7.72
C GLY A 66 -2.27 -1.11 7.65
N GLY A 67 -2.28 -1.84 8.75
CA GLY A 67 -3.07 -3.05 8.89
C GLY A 67 -4.54 -2.75 9.16
N GLN A 68 -5.45 -3.59 8.66
CA GLN A 68 -6.89 -3.43 8.86
C GLN A 68 -7.32 -4.04 10.20
N PRO A 69 -7.77 -3.24 11.17
CA PRO A 69 -8.35 -3.73 12.42
C PRO A 69 -9.81 -4.17 12.22
N ILE A 70 -10.29 -5.01 13.12
CA ILE A 70 -11.63 -5.63 13.03
C ILE A 70 -12.80 -4.62 13.09
N ASN A 71 -12.65 -3.54 13.81
CA ASN A 71 -13.78 -2.62 14.13
C ASN A 71 -13.78 -1.34 13.29
N LEU A 72 -12.96 -1.24 12.26
CA LEU A 72 -12.95 -0.10 11.35
C LEU A 72 -13.37 -0.51 9.95
N SER A 73 -14.09 0.37 9.27
CA SER A 73 -14.25 0.24 7.83
C SER A 73 -12.89 0.44 7.14
N ILE A 74 -12.74 -0.09 5.92
CA ILE A 74 -11.52 0.07 5.13
C ILE A 74 -11.19 1.56 4.94
N LEU A 75 -12.21 2.38 4.69
CA LEU A 75 -12.03 3.82 4.47
C LEU A 75 -11.66 4.55 5.77
N ASP A 76 -12.27 4.21 6.89
CA ASP A 76 -11.93 4.83 8.19
C ASP A 76 -10.53 4.44 8.64
N ASN A 77 -10.13 3.18 8.41
CA ASN A 77 -8.75 2.77 8.65
C ASN A 77 -7.76 3.52 7.74
N LEU A 78 -8.08 3.66 6.46
CA LEU A 78 -7.24 4.45 5.55
C LEU A 78 -7.08 5.90 6.04
N LYS A 79 -8.16 6.55 6.49
CA LYS A 79 -8.10 7.90 7.04
C LYS A 79 -7.23 7.97 8.29
N LYS A 80 -7.39 7.00 9.19
CA LYS A 80 -6.60 6.89 10.40
C LYS A 80 -5.11 6.76 10.08
N GLU A 81 -4.73 5.76 9.28
CA GLU A 81 -3.33 5.50 8.92
C GLU A 81 -2.73 6.67 8.12
N ALA A 82 -3.50 7.27 7.21
CA ALA A 82 -3.06 8.43 6.44
C ALA A 82 -2.75 9.64 7.32
N TYR A 83 -3.52 9.83 8.38
CA TYR A 83 -3.26 10.89 9.35
C TYR A 83 -2.06 10.55 10.25
N GLU A 84 -2.03 9.36 10.85
CA GLU A 84 -1.01 8.93 11.81
C GLU A 84 0.38 8.83 11.16
N GLU A 85 0.49 8.15 10.02
CA GLU A 85 1.77 7.96 9.35
C GLU A 85 2.22 9.18 8.53
N ALA A 86 1.30 9.91 7.90
CA ALA A 86 1.67 10.92 6.90
C ALA A 86 1.06 12.32 7.10
N GLY A 87 0.26 12.55 8.15
CA GLY A 87 -0.39 13.83 8.43
C GLY A 87 -1.43 14.23 7.37
N ILE A 88 -1.94 13.26 6.60
CA ILE A 88 -2.92 13.50 5.54
C ILE A 88 -4.31 13.56 6.15
N THR A 89 -4.95 14.74 6.10
CA THR A 89 -6.28 14.95 6.64
C THR A 89 -7.38 14.65 5.63
N ASP A 90 -8.62 14.50 6.12
CA ASP A 90 -9.81 14.26 5.30
C ASP A 90 -9.99 15.22 4.14
N LYS A 91 -9.55 16.47 4.30
CA LYS A 91 -9.57 17.48 3.24
C LYS A 91 -8.91 16.98 1.95
N TYR A 92 -7.77 16.31 2.08
CA TYR A 92 -7.01 15.77 0.93
C TYR A 92 -7.56 14.43 0.47
N LEU A 93 -8.03 13.60 1.39
CA LEU A 93 -8.55 12.27 1.10
C LEU A 93 -9.85 12.28 0.27
N LYS A 94 -10.59 13.40 0.23
CA LYS A 94 -11.72 13.58 -0.70
C LYS A 94 -11.37 13.35 -2.18
N LYS A 95 -10.09 13.49 -2.54
CA LYS A 95 -9.59 13.31 -3.91
C LYS A 95 -8.88 11.97 -4.12
N ILE A 96 -8.93 11.08 -3.13
CA ILE A 96 -8.28 9.78 -3.24
C ILE A 96 -8.98 8.92 -4.28
N LYS A 97 -8.20 8.19 -5.05
CA LYS A 97 -8.70 7.20 -6.00
C LYS A 97 -8.46 5.81 -5.46
N ARG A 98 -9.48 4.97 -5.50
CA ARG A 98 -9.34 3.56 -5.19
C ARG A 98 -8.64 2.85 -6.34
N GLY A 99 -7.65 2.03 -6.01
CA GLY A 99 -7.02 1.07 -6.90
C GLY A 99 -7.67 -0.31 -6.80
N ASN A 100 -6.99 -1.31 -7.34
CA ASN A 100 -7.44 -2.69 -7.27
C ASN A 100 -7.22 -3.27 -5.86
N THR A 101 -8.10 -4.19 -5.47
CA THR A 101 -7.88 -5.04 -4.30
C THR A 101 -7.09 -6.26 -4.72
N VAL A 102 -5.93 -6.47 -4.12
CA VAL A 102 -5.01 -7.54 -4.50
C VAL A 102 -4.81 -8.50 -3.35
N SER A 103 -4.99 -9.79 -3.62
CA SER A 103 -4.64 -10.85 -2.68
C SER A 103 -3.35 -11.53 -3.09
N TYR A 104 -2.50 -11.84 -2.13
CA TYR A 104 -1.28 -12.61 -2.36
C TYR A 104 -1.03 -13.59 -1.22
N PHE A 105 -0.26 -14.60 -1.50
CA PHE A 105 0.30 -15.49 -0.49
C PHE A 105 1.79 -15.71 -0.77
N HIS A 106 2.52 -15.91 0.30
CA HIS A 106 3.95 -16.13 0.25
C HIS A 106 4.35 -17.12 1.35
N ASN A 107 5.23 -18.05 1.02
CA ASN A 107 5.81 -18.95 1.98
C ASN A 107 7.24 -18.49 2.29
N ASN A 108 7.50 -18.15 3.54
CA ASN A 108 8.81 -17.74 3.99
C ASN A 108 9.18 -18.51 5.27
N ASN A 109 10.20 -19.36 5.19
CA ASN A 109 10.74 -20.11 6.33
C ASN A 109 9.63 -20.79 7.15
N ASN A 110 8.79 -21.61 6.51
CA ASN A 110 7.66 -22.34 7.11
C ASN A 110 6.53 -21.45 7.68
N LYS A 111 6.54 -20.14 7.38
CA LYS A 111 5.42 -19.25 7.68
C LYS A 111 4.61 -18.98 6.43
N PHE A 112 3.37 -19.40 6.44
CA PHE A 112 2.44 -19.10 5.37
C PHE A 112 1.84 -17.71 5.59
N ILE A 113 2.19 -16.78 4.72
CA ILE A 113 1.66 -15.42 4.77
C ILE A 113 0.61 -15.27 3.68
N SER A 114 -0.63 -15.07 4.09
CA SER A 114 -1.74 -14.71 3.21
C SER A 114 -2.14 -13.27 3.52
N ALA A 115 -2.36 -12.45 2.50
CA ALA A 115 -2.76 -11.06 2.70
C ALA A 115 -3.65 -10.53 1.58
N VAL A 116 -4.47 -9.55 1.94
CA VAL A 116 -5.29 -8.76 1.01
C VAL A 116 -4.94 -7.29 1.21
N ILE A 117 -4.56 -6.62 0.15
CA ILE A 117 -4.23 -5.19 0.15
C ILE A 117 -5.32 -4.42 -0.61
N PHE A 118 -5.87 -3.42 0.06
CA PHE A 118 -6.75 -2.42 -0.52
C PHE A 118 -5.90 -1.24 -0.96
N ASN A 119 -5.71 -1.08 -2.27
CA ASN A 119 -4.85 -0.05 -2.83
C ASN A 119 -5.60 1.26 -3.03
N TYR A 120 -4.91 2.35 -2.75
CA TYR A 120 -5.38 3.72 -2.96
C TYR A 120 -4.27 4.58 -3.53
N HIS A 121 -4.66 5.62 -4.29
CA HIS A 121 -3.72 6.55 -4.93
C HIS A 121 -4.20 7.98 -4.73
N LEU A 122 -3.35 8.82 -4.15
CA LEU A 122 -3.62 10.22 -3.90
C LEU A 122 -2.66 11.09 -4.73
N LYS A 123 -3.21 11.91 -5.62
CA LYS A 123 -2.41 12.91 -6.30
C LYS A 123 -2.07 14.04 -5.31
N LYS A 124 -0.77 14.24 -5.08
CA LYS A 124 -0.28 15.31 -4.20
C LYS A 124 -0.61 16.67 -4.78
N VAL A 125 -1.09 17.56 -3.93
CA VAL A 125 -1.21 18.99 -4.19
C VAL A 125 -0.11 19.73 -3.43
N ASP A 126 0.24 20.94 -3.84
CA ASP A 126 1.41 21.68 -3.28
C ASP A 126 1.26 21.96 -1.78
N GLU A 127 0.03 22.20 -1.33
CA GLU A 127 -0.28 22.47 0.08
C GLU A 127 -0.16 21.24 0.98
N LEU A 128 -0.16 20.04 0.41
CA LEU A 128 -0.01 18.81 1.17
C LEU A 128 1.46 18.61 1.56
N LYS A 129 1.75 18.78 2.84
CA LYS A 129 3.05 18.47 3.43
C LYS A 129 2.94 17.16 4.20
N LEU A 130 3.68 16.15 3.76
CA LEU A 130 3.74 14.86 4.46
C LEU A 130 4.52 15.03 5.76
N LYS A 131 3.91 14.59 6.86
CA LYS A 131 4.50 14.69 8.20
C LYS A 131 4.13 13.46 9.02
N ASN A 132 5.13 12.78 9.55
CA ASN A 132 4.92 11.70 10.50
C ASN A 132 4.34 12.23 11.82
N ILE A 133 3.29 11.57 12.34
CA ILE A 133 2.61 11.94 13.59
C ILE A 133 2.90 10.90 14.70
N ASP A 134 2.85 9.60 14.36
CA ASP A 134 2.96 8.49 15.31
C ASP A 134 4.39 8.01 15.58
N GLY A 135 5.34 8.46 14.77
CA GLY A 135 6.75 8.10 14.89
C GLY A 135 7.12 6.78 14.21
N GLU A 136 6.26 6.19 13.37
CA GLU A 136 6.57 4.99 12.59
C GLU A 136 7.37 5.30 11.32
N VAL A 137 7.32 6.53 10.85
CA VAL A 137 8.07 7.02 9.69
C VAL A 137 9.22 7.91 10.13
N ASP A 138 10.43 7.60 9.67
CA ASP A 138 11.64 8.41 9.90
C ASP A 138 11.63 9.68 9.04
N LYS A 139 11.39 9.50 7.74
CA LYS A 139 11.28 10.59 6.76
C LYS A 139 10.50 10.19 5.53
N PHE A 140 10.03 11.20 4.80
CA PHE A 140 9.50 11.02 3.45
C PHE A 140 10.55 11.40 2.41
N PHE A 141 10.54 10.69 1.29
CA PHE A 141 11.33 10.99 0.12
C PHE A 141 10.54 10.65 -1.14
N PHE A 142 11.01 11.07 -2.29
CA PHE A 142 10.32 10.84 -3.55
C PHE A 142 11.28 10.33 -4.61
N LEU A 143 10.76 9.50 -5.50
CA LEU A 143 11.50 8.90 -6.60
C LEU A 143 10.68 8.92 -7.88
N THR A 144 11.36 8.96 -9.01
CA THR A 144 10.77 8.62 -10.30
C THR A 144 10.45 7.12 -10.33
N LEU A 145 9.63 6.67 -11.29
CA LEU A 145 9.40 5.23 -11.48
C LEU A 145 10.71 4.48 -11.81
N GLU A 146 11.60 5.10 -12.59
CA GLU A 146 12.91 4.53 -12.94
C GLU A 146 13.80 4.35 -11.70
N ASP A 147 13.82 5.35 -10.80
CA ASP A 147 14.60 5.26 -9.57
C ASP A 147 13.96 4.33 -8.53
N THR A 148 12.64 4.16 -8.57
CA THR A 148 11.94 3.15 -7.77
C THR A 148 12.40 1.74 -8.09
N TYR A 149 12.67 1.45 -9.36
CA TYR A 149 13.23 0.17 -9.77
C TYR A 149 14.58 -0.13 -9.09
N LYS A 150 15.44 0.89 -8.94
CA LYS A 150 16.74 0.74 -8.24
C LYS A 150 16.59 0.38 -6.76
N LEU A 151 15.51 0.83 -6.11
CA LEU A 151 15.20 0.40 -4.74
C LEU A 151 14.86 -1.09 -4.67
N LEU A 152 14.14 -1.59 -5.66
CA LEU A 152 13.80 -3.01 -5.77
C LEU A 152 15.05 -3.85 -5.95
N GLU A 153 15.93 -3.47 -6.88
CA GLU A 153 17.21 -4.19 -7.14
C GLU A 153 18.09 -4.26 -5.89
N LYS A 154 18.11 -3.20 -5.08
CA LYS A 154 18.88 -3.15 -3.84
C LYS A 154 18.20 -3.82 -2.66
N ASN A 155 17.01 -4.40 -2.84
CA ASN A 155 16.19 -4.99 -1.77
C ASN A 155 15.96 -4.02 -0.59
N GLN A 156 15.72 -2.75 -0.89
CA GLN A 156 15.50 -1.68 0.08
C GLN A 156 14.04 -1.24 0.17
N LEU A 157 13.17 -1.83 -0.64
CA LEU A 157 11.73 -1.64 -0.58
C LEU A 157 11.08 -2.83 0.14
N LYS A 158 10.20 -2.56 1.09
CA LYS A 158 9.42 -3.60 1.76
C LYS A 158 8.65 -4.41 0.70
N PRO A 159 8.74 -5.75 0.71
CA PRO A 159 8.31 -6.58 -0.45
C PRO A 159 6.88 -6.36 -0.91
N ASN A 160 5.93 -6.21 0.01
CA ASN A 160 4.52 -6.03 -0.34
C ASN A 160 4.20 -4.63 -0.92
N CYS A 161 5.11 -3.67 -0.82
CA CYS A 161 4.95 -2.33 -1.40
C CYS A 161 5.04 -2.31 -2.93
N VAL A 162 5.58 -3.38 -3.52
CA VAL A 162 5.59 -3.57 -4.98
C VAL A 162 4.17 -3.63 -5.54
N ILE A 163 3.24 -4.27 -4.82
CA ILE A 163 1.86 -4.45 -5.26
C ILE A 163 1.14 -3.12 -5.52
N PRO A 164 1.10 -2.15 -4.57
CA PRO A 164 0.51 -0.84 -4.82
C PRO A 164 1.22 -0.05 -5.92
N ILE A 165 2.53 -0.24 -6.10
CA ILE A 165 3.28 0.45 -7.17
C ILE A 165 2.88 -0.11 -8.53
N LEU A 166 2.80 -1.43 -8.69
CA LEU A 166 2.35 -2.07 -9.94
C LEU A 166 0.90 -1.69 -10.27
N ASP A 167 0.04 -1.63 -9.25
CA ASP A 167 -1.33 -1.16 -9.39
C ASP A 167 -1.39 0.30 -9.88
N PHE A 168 -0.57 1.17 -9.30
CA PHE A 168 -0.43 2.55 -9.75
C PHE A 168 0.03 2.65 -11.19
N ILE A 169 1.03 1.87 -11.58
CA ILE A 169 1.56 1.82 -12.95
C ILE A 169 0.45 1.38 -13.91
N LEU A 170 -0.26 0.32 -13.59
CA LEU A 170 -1.35 -0.19 -14.43
C LEU A 170 -2.45 0.85 -14.64
N LEU A 171 -2.82 1.61 -13.61
CA LEU A 171 -3.92 2.58 -13.67
C LEU A 171 -3.54 3.92 -14.31
N ASN A 172 -2.29 4.35 -14.17
CA ASN A 172 -1.88 5.69 -14.58
C ASN A 172 -0.88 5.72 -15.75
N TYR A 173 -0.24 4.59 -16.04
CA TYR A 173 0.79 4.47 -17.08
C TYR A 173 0.38 3.51 -18.22
N TYR A 174 -0.84 3.01 -18.19
CA TYR A 174 -1.36 1.99 -19.10
C TYR A 174 -1.05 2.27 -20.57
N HIS A 175 -1.24 3.51 -21.02
CA HIS A 175 -1.01 3.90 -22.42
C HIS A 175 0.45 3.90 -22.86
N PHE A 176 1.38 3.84 -21.93
CA PHE A 176 2.81 3.81 -22.19
C PHE A 176 3.41 2.40 -22.07
N LEU A 177 2.61 1.42 -21.67
CA LEU A 177 3.04 0.05 -21.49
C LEU A 177 2.80 -0.78 -22.75
N SER A 178 3.71 -1.73 -23.02
CA SER A 178 3.45 -2.76 -24.02
C SER A 178 2.31 -3.68 -23.58
N LYS A 179 1.62 -4.30 -24.53
CA LYS A 179 0.58 -5.31 -24.23
C LYS A 179 1.15 -6.44 -23.34
N GLY A 180 2.35 -6.92 -23.62
CA GLY A 180 3.01 -7.95 -22.81
C GLY A 180 3.24 -7.51 -21.38
N THR A 181 3.73 -6.28 -21.15
CA THR A 181 3.93 -5.72 -19.81
C THR A 181 2.62 -5.61 -19.04
N ILE A 182 1.54 -5.18 -19.70
CA ILE A 182 0.21 -5.11 -19.08
C ILE A 182 -0.27 -6.49 -18.61
N VAL A 183 -0.12 -7.50 -19.46
CA VAL A 183 -0.50 -8.88 -19.13
C VAL A 183 0.30 -9.39 -17.93
N GLU A 184 1.62 -9.17 -17.92
CA GLU A 184 2.47 -9.58 -16.80
C GLU A 184 2.10 -8.86 -15.49
N ILE A 185 1.85 -7.55 -15.51
CA ILE A 185 1.42 -6.82 -14.32
C ILE A 185 0.08 -7.37 -13.82
N LYS A 186 -0.91 -7.56 -14.69
CA LYS A 186 -2.21 -8.14 -14.32
C LYS A 186 -2.04 -9.52 -13.69
N LYS A 187 -1.19 -10.38 -14.25
CA LYS A 187 -0.88 -11.70 -13.71
C LYS A 187 -0.27 -11.63 -12.31
N ILE A 188 0.70 -10.73 -12.10
CA ILE A 188 1.31 -10.51 -10.78
C ILE A 188 0.26 -10.04 -9.77
N LEU A 189 -0.61 -9.12 -10.17
CA LEU A 189 -1.68 -8.58 -9.34
C LEU A 189 -2.90 -9.52 -9.23
N ARG A 190 -2.90 -10.64 -9.94
CA ARG A 190 -4.01 -11.61 -10.01
C ARG A 190 -5.33 -10.96 -10.42
N LEU A 191 -5.26 -10.00 -11.32
CA LEU A 191 -6.43 -9.38 -11.92
C LEU A 191 -6.88 -10.22 -13.12
N ASN A 192 -8.18 -10.47 -13.20
CA ASN A 192 -8.76 -11.17 -14.35
C ASN A 192 -8.55 -10.35 -15.63
N GLU A 193 -8.40 -11.02 -16.74
CA GLU A 193 -8.33 -10.45 -18.09
C GLU A 193 -9.58 -9.69 -18.46
#